data_0f558deb1b841da1aee3e2c4439f976d
#
_entry.id   0f558deb1b841da1aee3e2c4439f976d
#
_cell.length_a   1.000
_cell.length_b   1.000
_cell.length_c   1.000
_cell.angle_alpha   90.00
_cell.angle_beta   90.00
_cell.angle_gamma   90.00
#
_symmetry.space_group_name_H-M   'P 1'
#
loop_
_entity.id
_entity.type
_entity.pdbx_description
1 polymer ?
#
loop_
_entity_poly.entity_id
_entity_poly.type
_entity_poly.pdbx_seq_one_letter_code
_entity_poly.pdbx_strand_id
1 'polypeptide(L)'
;MTSEPVLADPRTDEEVVPATPRQGTGGSRLRRTARLLRLWYGRALVAVAGIWLLYAVVRWLVSGRWHWSILLDAVPPLLLVGVPLVLLVASAAACGRRRLWAAGATSAALLLALVTGSAVNWPALWRDPGKVPPGALHVVSLNTQYWGQATSPEKVYSVLHRTKADVYLLQEHVIWQPGLGEDGYRELHDDARLRAEFPGYHIARRGELLTLSRFPIVAQPPVGPGAEIDANPGTPFSRVFARDKVMRTDLRVGDRVLSIYNVHITVPLAVDNLNLFSGYDFDSYFARKFAWRQEEFRGLERDLDRNPHPTVIAGDFNATDAMRDMEGVKDRADDALRANDDLFPLSWKFGAPAGFEWDSVFNRALPLWRVDWAFTVGPVQVHRYDLRPTDGLSEHRLQDLWLSL
;
A
#
# COMPACT_ATOMS: atom_id res chain seq x y z
N MET A 1 -123.19 -12.88 -30.33
CA MET A 1 -122.37 -12.30 -31.41
C MET A 1 -121.06 -11.91 -30.78
N THR A 2 -120.26 -12.65 -30.90
CA THR A 2 -118.88 -13.04 -30.77
C THR A 2 -117.91 -11.94 -31.00
N SER A 3 -117.12 -11.57 -30.08
CA SER A 3 -115.89 -10.81 -30.21
C SER A 3 -114.70 -11.58 -29.55
N GLU A 4 -113.81 -11.87 -30.41
CA GLU A 4 -112.52 -12.53 -30.04
C GLU A 4 -111.59 -11.54 -29.30
N PRO A 5 -110.77 -12.03 -28.40
CA PRO A 5 -109.67 -11.23 -27.77
C PRO A 5 -108.34 -11.44 -28.52
N VAL A 6 -107.62 -10.29 -28.63
CA VAL A 6 -106.26 -10.12 -29.20
C VAL A 6 -105.29 -10.62 -28.19
N LEU A 7 -104.39 -11.58 -28.63
CA LEU A 7 -103.20 -12.05 -27.90
C LEU A 7 -102.15 -10.95 -27.87
N ALA A 8 -101.63 -10.62 -26.64
CA ALA A 8 -100.43 -9.82 -26.42
C ALA A 8 -99.17 -10.69 -26.41
N ASP A 9 -98.16 -10.27 -27.13
CA ASP A 9 -96.83 -10.83 -27.23
C ASP A 9 -95.96 -10.41 -26.04
N PRO A 10 -95.34 -11.35 -25.25
CA PRO A 10 -94.38 -10.99 -24.20
C PRO A 10 -92.98 -10.87 -24.76
N ARG A 11 -92.54 -9.64 -24.92
CA ARG A 11 -91.10 -9.38 -25.15
C ARG A 11 -90.33 -9.66 -23.87
N THR A 12 -89.45 -10.65 -23.93
CA THR A 12 -88.47 -10.95 -22.91
C THR A 12 -87.43 -9.84 -22.85
N ASP A 13 -87.42 -9.09 -21.75
CA ASP A 13 -86.32 -8.17 -21.41
C ASP A 13 -85.07 -8.98 -21.07
N GLU A 14 -84.08 -8.95 -21.98
CA GLU A 14 -82.76 -9.47 -21.76
C GLU A 14 -81.99 -8.48 -20.82
N GLU A 15 -81.87 -8.87 -19.56
CA GLU A 15 -81.14 -8.14 -18.55
C GLU A 15 -79.63 -8.17 -18.91
N VAL A 16 -79.11 -7.03 -19.44
CA VAL A 16 -77.69 -6.85 -19.71
C VAL A 16 -76.92 -6.76 -18.38
N VAL A 17 -76.34 -7.87 -17.99
CA VAL A 17 -75.41 -7.93 -16.87
C VAL A 17 -74.16 -7.12 -17.17
N PRO A 18 -73.81 -6.04 -16.45
CA PRO A 18 -72.61 -5.26 -16.73
C PRO A 18 -71.40 -6.14 -16.46
N ALA A 19 -70.52 -6.26 -17.47
CA ALA A 19 -69.24 -6.97 -17.39
C ALA A 19 -68.42 -6.34 -16.28
N THR A 20 -68.14 -7.08 -15.19
CA THR A 20 -67.22 -6.70 -14.13
C THR A 20 -65.83 -6.53 -14.74
N PRO A 21 -65.17 -5.38 -14.51
CA PRO A 21 -63.83 -5.14 -15.03
C PRO A 21 -62.87 -6.18 -14.43
N ARG A 22 -62.27 -7.01 -15.28
CA ARG A 22 -61.22 -7.92 -14.92
C ARG A 22 -60.10 -7.13 -14.26
N GLN A 23 -60.05 -7.12 -12.91
CA GLN A 23 -58.94 -6.58 -12.16
C GLN A 23 -57.65 -7.23 -12.61
N GLY A 24 -56.77 -6.42 -13.22
CA GLY A 24 -55.57 -6.85 -13.85
C GLY A 24 -54.62 -7.64 -12.94
N THR A 25 -54.48 -8.93 -13.19
CA THR A 25 -53.57 -9.86 -12.51
C THR A 25 -52.09 -9.49 -12.67
N GLY A 26 -51.74 -8.53 -13.51
CA GLY A 26 -50.38 -8.02 -13.74
C GLY A 26 -49.78 -7.29 -12.55
N GLY A 27 -50.58 -6.45 -11.85
CA GLY A 27 -50.10 -5.68 -10.72
C GLY A 27 -49.72 -6.50 -9.48
N SER A 28 -50.38 -7.66 -9.28
CA SER A 28 -50.10 -8.57 -8.17
C SER A 28 -48.78 -9.34 -8.38
N ARG A 29 -48.51 -9.77 -9.61
CA ARG A 29 -47.23 -10.45 -9.98
C ARG A 29 -46.04 -9.50 -9.87
N LEU A 30 -46.14 -8.27 -10.39
CA LEU A 30 -45.10 -7.26 -10.30
C LEU A 30 -44.77 -6.91 -8.83
N ARG A 31 -45.77 -6.73 -7.98
CA ARG A 31 -45.60 -6.46 -6.55
C ARG A 31 -44.93 -7.65 -5.83
N ARG A 32 -45.29 -8.88 -6.17
CA ARG A 32 -44.68 -10.10 -5.61
C ARG A 32 -43.22 -10.23 -6.01
N THR A 33 -42.87 -9.99 -7.28
CA THR A 33 -41.51 -10.00 -7.79
C THR A 33 -40.67 -8.90 -7.14
N ALA A 34 -41.16 -7.69 -7.06
CA ALA A 34 -40.48 -6.59 -6.37
C ALA A 34 -40.22 -6.88 -4.89
N ARG A 35 -41.17 -7.53 -4.19
CA ARG A 35 -40.99 -7.95 -2.81
C ARG A 35 -39.91 -9.04 -2.68
N LEU A 36 -39.88 -10.01 -3.56
CA LEU A 36 -38.87 -11.07 -3.57
C LEU A 36 -37.49 -10.48 -3.86
N LEU A 37 -37.34 -9.61 -4.84
CA LEU A 37 -36.09 -8.92 -5.17
C LEU A 37 -35.56 -8.11 -3.96
N ARG A 38 -36.41 -7.37 -3.27
CA ARG A 38 -36.02 -6.65 -2.04
C ARG A 38 -35.58 -7.58 -0.92
N LEU A 39 -36.24 -8.75 -0.80
CA LEU A 39 -35.86 -9.75 0.21
C LEU A 39 -34.48 -10.36 -0.08
N TRP A 40 -34.23 -10.72 -1.36
CA TRP A 40 -32.94 -11.26 -1.80
C TRP A 40 -31.83 -10.22 -1.70
N TYR A 41 -32.08 -8.98 -2.15
CA TYR A 41 -31.15 -7.86 -1.99
C TYR A 41 -30.73 -7.67 -0.54
N GLY A 42 -31.68 -7.57 0.39
CA GLY A 42 -31.37 -7.39 1.79
C GLY A 42 -30.59 -8.58 2.42
N ARG A 43 -30.85 -9.84 1.95
CA ARG A 43 -30.07 -11.01 2.39
C ARG A 43 -28.66 -10.99 1.85
N ALA A 44 -28.50 -10.73 0.55
CA ALA A 44 -27.20 -10.65 -0.09
C ALA A 44 -26.35 -9.54 0.54
N LEU A 45 -26.94 -8.37 0.78
CA LEU A 45 -26.25 -7.26 1.41
C LEU A 45 -25.74 -7.59 2.83
N VAL A 46 -26.56 -8.23 3.67
CA VAL A 46 -26.14 -8.67 5.01
C VAL A 46 -25.03 -9.71 4.91
N ALA A 47 -25.11 -10.64 3.96
CA ALA A 47 -24.08 -11.66 3.76
C ALA A 47 -22.74 -11.02 3.33
N VAL A 48 -22.77 -10.12 2.34
CA VAL A 48 -21.56 -9.41 1.87
C VAL A 48 -20.96 -8.55 2.98
N ALA A 49 -21.79 -7.80 3.72
CA ALA A 49 -21.33 -6.99 4.84
C ALA A 49 -20.70 -7.85 5.95
N GLY A 50 -21.31 -9.00 6.25
CA GLY A 50 -20.80 -9.95 7.23
C GLY A 50 -19.47 -10.59 6.81
N ILE A 51 -19.36 -10.99 5.53
CA ILE A 51 -18.12 -11.55 4.96
C ILE A 51 -17.02 -10.50 5.01
N TRP A 52 -17.32 -9.24 4.64
CA TRP A 52 -16.33 -8.17 4.68
C TRP A 52 -15.84 -7.85 6.10
N LEU A 53 -16.77 -7.79 7.06
CA LEU A 53 -16.41 -7.62 8.46
C LEU A 53 -15.55 -8.79 8.98
N LEU A 54 -15.93 -10.03 8.64
CA LEU A 54 -15.15 -11.22 9.00
C LEU A 54 -13.73 -11.14 8.41
N TYR A 55 -13.61 -10.79 7.12
CA TYR A 55 -12.33 -10.56 6.47
C TYR A 55 -11.51 -9.51 7.23
N ALA A 56 -12.07 -8.34 7.52
CA ALA A 56 -11.38 -7.25 8.22
C ALA A 56 -10.88 -7.69 9.61
N VAL A 57 -11.72 -8.42 10.37
CA VAL A 57 -11.38 -8.93 11.71
C VAL A 57 -10.29 -10.01 11.61
N VAL A 58 -10.45 -11.02 10.73
CA VAL A 58 -9.46 -12.09 10.56
C VAL A 58 -8.12 -11.49 10.15
N ARG A 59 -8.11 -10.61 9.14
CA ARG A 59 -6.92 -9.89 8.72
C ARG A 59 -6.24 -9.19 9.89
N TRP A 60 -6.96 -8.38 10.66
CA TRP A 60 -6.41 -7.68 11.83
C TRP A 60 -5.81 -8.61 12.88
N LEU A 61 -6.40 -9.79 13.10
CA LEU A 61 -5.90 -10.77 14.06
C LEU A 61 -4.63 -11.47 13.61
N VAL A 62 -4.48 -11.76 12.30
CA VAL A 62 -3.38 -12.59 11.79
C VAL A 62 -2.26 -11.80 11.11
N SER A 63 -2.49 -10.54 10.70
CA SER A 63 -1.49 -9.69 10.08
C SER A 63 -0.25 -9.55 10.97
N GLY A 64 0.95 -9.72 10.39
CA GLY A 64 2.22 -9.69 11.09
C GLY A 64 2.46 -10.85 12.08
N ARG A 65 1.56 -11.84 12.16
CA ARG A 65 1.66 -12.98 13.07
C ARG A 65 1.72 -14.33 12.37
N TRP A 66 1.29 -14.40 11.13
CA TRP A 66 1.20 -15.62 10.36
C TRP A 66 1.60 -15.37 8.89
N HIS A 67 2.45 -16.22 8.35
CA HIS A 67 3.03 -16.01 7.01
C HIS A 67 2.00 -15.96 5.87
N TRP A 68 0.85 -16.64 6.01
CA TRP A 68 -0.23 -16.54 5.02
C TRP A 68 -1.04 -15.23 5.11
N SER A 69 -0.85 -14.43 6.16
CA SER A 69 -1.55 -13.14 6.29
C SER A 69 -1.29 -12.19 5.12
N ILE A 70 -0.16 -12.36 4.43
CA ILE A 70 0.19 -11.55 3.27
C ILE A 70 -0.89 -11.56 2.18
N LEU A 71 -1.59 -12.67 1.99
CA LEU A 71 -2.69 -12.73 1.02
C LEU A 71 -3.88 -11.86 1.41
N LEU A 72 -4.09 -11.67 2.71
CA LEU A 72 -5.12 -10.76 3.23
C LEU A 72 -4.63 -9.31 3.24
N ASP A 73 -3.33 -9.11 3.50
CA ASP A 73 -2.69 -7.80 3.57
C ASP A 73 -2.40 -7.20 2.18
N ALA A 74 -2.41 -8.01 1.11
CA ALA A 74 -2.23 -7.57 -0.28
C ALA A 74 -3.38 -6.68 -0.79
N VAL A 75 -4.54 -6.71 -0.15
CA VAL A 75 -5.68 -5.83 -0.51
C VAL A 75 -5.30 -4.37 -0.26
N PRO A 76 -5.46 -3.48 -1.27
CA PRO A 76 -5.16 -2.07 -1.10
C PRO A 76 -5.90 -1.46 0.12
N PRO A 77 -5.20 -0.77 1.03
CA PRO A 77 -5.81 -0.23 2.26
C PRO A 77 -7.01 0.69 2.03
N LEU A 78 -7.04 1.41 0.90
CA LEU A 78 -8.20 2.24 0.53
C LEU A 78 -9.49 1.43 0.35
N LEU A 79 -9.40 0.16 -0.06
CA LEU A 79 -10.58 -0.71 -0.16
C LEU A 79 -11.14 -1.09 1.21
N LEU A 80 -10.31 -1.10 2.26
CA LEU A 80 -10.77 -1.34 3.62
C LEU A 80 -11.75 -0.26 4.10
N VAL A 81 -11.63 0.97 3.57
CA VAL A 81 -12.55 2.09 3.80
C VAL A 81 -13.60 2.16 2.71
N GLY A 82 -13.22 2.07 1.44
CA GLY A 82 -14.11 2.27 0.29
C GLY A 82 -15.24 1.24 0.21
N VAL A 83 -14.94 -0.04 0.42
CA VAL A 83 -15.96 -1.10 0.37
C VAL A 83 -17.01 -0.93 1.47
N PRO A 84 -16.67 -0.73 2.76
CA PRO A 84 -17.66 -0.42 3.78
C PRO A 84 -18.50 0.82 3.49
N LEU A 85 -17.91 1.88 2.95
CA LEU A 85 -18.67 3.09 2.58
C LEU A 85 -19.72 2.79 1.51
N VAL A 86 -19.35 2.06 0.45
CA VAL A 86 -20.28 1.65 -0.61
C VAL A 86 -21.39 0.76 -0.03
N LEU A 87 -21.05 -0.22 0.82
CA LEU A 87 -22.02 -1.11 1.45
C LEU A 87 -22.93 -0.35 2.42
N LEU A 88 -22.42 0.67 3.11
CA LEU A 88 -23.22 1.52 4.01
C LEU A 88 -24.25 2.33 3.21
N VAL A 89 -23.87 2.93 2.10
CA VAL A 89 -24.79 3.61 1.17
C VAL A 89 -25.82 2.61 0.61
N ALA A 90 -25.38 1.43 0.16
CA ALA A 90 -26.25 0.38 -0.33
C ALA A 90 -27.26 -0.09 0.75
N SER A 91 -26.89 -0.06 2.03
CA SER A 91 -27.76 -0.43 3.13
C SER A 91 -28.99 0.46 3.27
N ALA A 92 -28.91 1.70 2.78
CA ALA A 92 -30.06 2.64 2.79
C ALA A 92 -31.24 2.13 1.94
N ALA A 93 -30.96 1.36 0.87
CA ALA A 93 -32.00 0.75 0.03
C ALA A 93 -32.60 -0.54 0.61
N ALA A 94 -32.01 -1.12 1.65
CA ALA A 94 -32.57 -2.28 2.36
C ALA A 94 -33.68 -1.88 3.33
N CYS A 95 -34.53 -2.85 3.71
CA CYS A 95 -35.69 -2.59 4.55
C CYS A 95 -35.61 -3.38 5.87
N GLY A 96 -36.20 -2.82 6.93
CA GLY A 96 -36.38 -3.45 8.22
C GLY A 96 -35.07 -3.85 8.92
N ARG A 97 -35.10 -4.92 9.68
CA ARG A 97 -33.95 -5.42 10.46
C ARG A 97 -32.69 -5.68 9.62
N ARG A 98 -32.84 -6.06 8.33
CA ARG A 98 -31.70 -6.33 7.45
C ARG A 98 -30.89 -5.08 7.17
N ARG A 99 -31.54 -3.91 7.04
CA ARG A 99 -30.86 -2.62 6.94
C ARG A 99 -29.98 -2.38 8.17
N LEU A 100 -30.51 -2.63 9.37
CA LEU A 100 -29.76 -2.41 10.61
C LEU A 100 -28.57 -3.36 10.74
N TRP A 101 -28.75 -4.65 10.38
CA TRP A 101 -27.65 -5.62 10.42
C TRP A 101 -26.56 -5.30 9.39
N ALA A 102 -26.93 -4.97 8.16
CA ALA A 102 -25.96 -4.57 7.12
C ALA A 102 -25.22 -3.28 7.52
N ALA A 103 -25.96 -2.25 7.95
CA ALA A 103 -25.36 -0.99 8.40
C ALA A 103 -24.46 -1.18 9.62
N GLY A 104 -24.85 -1.99 10.58
CA GLY A 104 -24.04 -2.29 11.78
C GLY A 104 -22.75 -3.01 11.43
N ALA A 105 -22.81 -4.07 10.59
CA ALA A 105 -21.63 -4.80 10.17
C ALA A 105 -20.66 -3.92 9.34
N THR A 106 -21.19 -3.13 8.42
CA THR A 106 -20.35 -2.22 7.59
C THR A 106 -19.76 -1.09 8.43
N SER A 107 -20.50 -0.51 9.38
CA SER A 107 -19.96 0.51 10.29
C SER A 107 -18.86 -0.05 11.17
N ALA A 108 -19.01 -1.28 11.69
CA ALA A 108 -17.96 -1.93 12.45
C ALA A 108 -16.70 -2.20 11.62
N ALA A 109 -16.87 -2.66 10.37
CA ALA A 109 -15.74 -2.86 9.44
C ALA A 109 -15.04 -1.54 9.09
N LEU A 110 -15.82 -0.46 8.87
CA LEU A 110 -15.27 0.87 8.60
C LEU A 110 -14.49 1.41 9.80
N LEU A 111 -15.04 1.32 11.01
CA LEU A 111 -14.34 1.74 12.23
C LEU A 111 -13.04 0.96 12.43
N LEU A 112 -13.07 -0.36 12.21
CA LEU A 112 -11.87 -1.18 12.28
C LEU A 112 -10.81 -0.72 11.27
N ALA A 113 -11.20 -0.44 10.02
CA ALA A 113 -10.29 0.05 8.98
C ALA A 113 -9.68 1.41 9.36
N LEU A 114 -10.48 2.34 9.89
CA LEU A 114 -10.00 3.68 10.30
C LEU A 114 -9.00 3.61 11.45
N VAL A 115 -9.13 2.63 12.34
CA VAL A 115 -8.22 2.46 13.48
C VAL A 115 -6.97 1.66 13.10
N THR A 116 -7.08 0.69 12.18
CA THR A 116 -5.99 -0.26 11.89
C THR A 116 -5.17 0.07 10.64
N GLY A 117 -5.49 1.17 9.95
CA GLY A 117 -4.75 1.63 8.77
C GLY A 117 -5.63 1.77 7.54
N SER A 118 -5.94 3.01 7.19
CA SER A 118 -6.83 3.36 6.07
C SER A 118 -6.08 3.88 4.84
N ALA A 119 -4.77 4.12 4.95
CA ALA A 119 -3.97 4.88 3.99
C ALA A 119 -4.54 6.28 3.66
N VAL A 120 -5.34 6.85 4.57
CA VAL A 120 -5.90 8.19 4.44
C VAL A 120 -5.23 9.13 5.43
N ASN A 121 -4.60 10.18 4.93
CA ASN A 121 -3.99 11.24 5.73
C ASN A 121 -5.05 12.29 6.08
N TRP A 122 -5.90 11.99 7.06
CA TRP A 122 -6.97 12.90 7.47
C TRP A 122 -6.48 14.31 7.84
N PRO A 123 -5.35 14.50 8.55
CA PRO A 123 -4.83 15.83 8.85
C PRO A 123 -4.58 16.71 7.63
N ALA A 124 -4.33 16.15 6.44
CA ALA A 124 -4.14 16.92 5.20
C ALA A 124 -5.36 17.78 4.82
N LEU A 125 -6.56 17.44 5.32
CA LEU A 125 -7.78 18.20 5.03
C LEU A 125 -7.82 19.60 5.66
N TRP A 126 -7.04 19.85 6.73
CA TRP A 126 -7.07 21.10 7.48
C TRP A 126 -5.69 21.64 7.84
N ARG A 127 -4.63 21.01 7.36
CA ARG A 127 -3.26 21.46 7.58
C ARG A 127 -2.83 22.42 6.48
N ASP A 128 -2.18 23.50 6.85
CA ASP A 128 -1.45 24.33 5.89
C ASP A 128 -0.08 23.72 5.61
N PRO A 129 0.38 23.70 4.35
CA PRO A 129 1.74 23.30 4.01
C PRO A 129 2.76 24.10 4.81
N GLY A 130 3.62 23.39 5.53
CA GLY A 130 4.69 24.04 6.30
C GLY A 130 5.68 24.76 5.37
N LYS A 131 6.10 25.97 5.75
CA LYS A 131 7.20 26.65 5.07
C LYS A 131 8.52 25.97 5.42
N VAL A 132 9.27 25.59 4.39
CA VAL A 132 10.63 25.08 4.58
C VAL A 132 11.54 26.23 4.99
N PRO A 133 12.16 26.22 6.20
CA PRO A 133 13.06 27.29 6.62
C PRO A 133 14.36 27.27 5.81
N PRO A 134 15.04 28.43 5.66
CA PRO A 134 16.38 28.46 5.06
C PRO A 134 17.34 27.57 5.86
N GLY A 135 18.16 26.79 5.14
CA GLY A 135 19.13 25.87 5.77
C GLY A 135 18.54 24.53 6.25
N ALA A 136 17.27 24.27 5.97
CA ALA A 136 16.70 22.94 6.19
C ALA A 136 17.45 21.87 5.37
N LEU A 137 17.71 20.74 5.99
CA LEU A 137 18.33 19.58 5.38
C LEU A 137 17.37 18.93 4.40
N HIS A 138 17.81 18.68 3.19
CA HIS A 138 17.03 18.03 2.14
C HIS A 138 17.45 16.56 2.00
N VAL A 139 16.56 15.63 2.30
CA VAL A 139 16.76 14.19 2.18
C VAL A 139 15.81 13.63 1.15
N VAL A 140 16.33 12.83 0.23
CA VAL A 140 15.56 12.13 -0.80
C VAL A 140 15.74 10.64 -0.64
N SER A 141 14.63 9.88 -0.68
CA SER A 141 14.67 8.42 -0.73
C SER A 141 13.93 7.91 -1.97
N LEU A 142 14.50 6.88 -2.63
CA LEU A 142 13.93 6.29 -3.84
C LEU A 142 14.36 4.85 -4.03
N ASN A 143 13.40 3.94 -4.17
CA ASN A 143 13.63 2.64 -4.79
C ASN A 143 13.78 2.85 -6.32
N THR A 144 14.99 2.57 -6.85
CA THR A 144 15.38 2.90 -8.23
C THR A 144 14.96 1.86 -9.26
N GLN A 145 14.32 0.79 -8.83
CA GLN A 145 13.90 -0.34 -9.67
C GLN A 145 15.06 -0.88 -10.51
N TYR A 146 15.98 -1.57 -9.82
CA TYR A 146 17.20 -2.14 -10.40
C TYR A 146 18.05 -1.11 -11.14
N TRP A 147 18.29 0.03 -10.49
CA TRP A 147 19.08 1.15 -11.04
C TRP A 147 18.60 1.60 -12.41
N GLY A 148 17.29 1.64 -12.61
CA GLY A 148 16.69 2.02 -13.89
C GLY A 148 16.93 1.00 -15.01
N GLN A 149 17.15 -0.27 -14.70
CA GLN A 149 17.47 -1.31 -15.71
C GLN A 149 16.38 -1.42 -16.80
N ALA A 150 15.11 -1.18 -16.44
CA ALA A 150 13.99 -1.17 -17.41
C ALA A 150 13.95 0.09 -18.29
N THR A 151 14.70 1.14 -17.95
CA THR A 151 14.73 2.42 -18.67
C THR A 151 16.14 2.78 -19.11
N SER A 152 16.87 3.52 -18.30
CA SER A 152 18.32 3.72 -18.42
C SER A 152 18.90 4.26 -17.10
N PRO A 153 20.17 3.93 -16.78
CA PRO A 153 20.89 4.54 -15.65
C PRO A 153 20.98 6.07 -15.74
N GLU A 154 21.06 6.64 -16.96
CA GLU A 154 21.08 8.09 -17.20
C GLU A 154 19.83 8.78 -16.67
N LYS A 155 18.69 8.09 -16.74
CA LYS A 155 17.43 8.60 -16.20
C LYS A 155 17.46 8.67 -14.67
N VAL A 156 18.11 7.69 -14.00
CA VAL A 156 18.32 7.73 -12.54
C VAL A 156 19.10 8.99 -12.18
N TYR A 157 20.28 9.18 -12.79
CA TYR A 157 21.10 10.36 -12.53
C TYR A 157 20.35 11.66 -12.81
N SER A 158 19.60 11.74 -13.92
CA SER A 158 18.79 12.92 -14.25
C SER A 158 17.72 13.23 -13.20
N VAL A 159 17.04 12.21 -12.67
CA VAL A 159 16.06 12.39 -11.60
C VAL A 159 16.74 12.91 -10.34
N LEU A 160 17.85 12.30 -9.92
CA LEU A 160 18.57 12.69 -8.71
C LEU A 160 19.13 14.12 -8.82
N HIS A 161 19.75 14.48 -9.96
CA HIS A 161 20.30 15.84 -10.15
C HIS A 161 19.24 16.93 -10.10
N ARG A 162 18.00 16.67 -10.54
CA ARG A 162 16.90 17.64 -10.43
C ARG A 162 16.49 17.94 -9.00
N THR A 163 16.66 17.00 -8.07
CA THR A 163 16.28 17.19 -6.67
C THR A 163 17.28 18.03 -5.89
N LYS A 164 18.59 17.92 -6.22
CA LYS A 164 19.70 18.62 -5.52
C LYS A 164 19.70 18.39 -4.00
N ALA A 165 19.35 17.17 -3.55
CA ALA A 165 19.28 16.84 -2.14
C ALA A 165 20.66 16.86 -1.48
N ASP A 166 20.69 17.07 -0.17
CA ASP A 166 21.91 16.97 0.63
C ASP A 166 22.25 15.50 0.93
N VAL A 167 21.21 14.65 1.03
CA VAL A 167 21.36 13.21 1.26
C VAL A 167 20.40 12.43 0.37
N TYR A 168 20.91 11.38 -0.26
CA TYR A 168 20.12 10.42 -1.03
C TYR A 168 20.17 9.04 -0.37
N LEU A 169 19.02 8.40 -0.23
CA LEU A 169 18.84 7.04 0.25
C LEU A 169 18.24 6.22 -0.90
N LEU A 170 19.05 5.41 -1.53
CA LEU A 170 18.68 4.73 -2.77
C LEU A 170 18.63 3.23 -2.52
N GLN A 171 17.54 2.59 -2.93
CA GLN A 171 17.32 1.16 -2.87
C GLN A 171 17.41 0.57 -4.27
N GLU A 172 17.68 -0.72 -4.36
CA GLU A 172 17.87 -1.45 -5.61
C GLU A 172 19.00 -0.90 -6.50
N HIS A 173 20.13 -0.48 -5.87
CA HIS A 173 21.36 -0.19 -6.58
C HIS A 173 22.06 -1.50 -6.98
N VAL A 174 21.47 -2.21 -7.94
CA VAL A 174 21.79 -3.61 -8.27
C VAL A 174 21.40 -3.91 -9.73
N ILE A 175 22.01 -4.93 -10.33
CA ILE A 175 21.58 -5.50 -11.60
C ILE A 175 20.80 -6.78 -11.33
N TRP A 176 19.64 -6.92 -11.93
CA TRP A 176 18.86 -8.15 -11.90
C TRP A 176 18.91 -8.88 -13.25
N GLN A 177 19.19 -10.18 -13.20
CA GLN A 177 19.18 -11.09 -14.35
C GLN A 177 17.94 -11.98 -14.31
N PRO A 178 16.97 -11.79 -15.22
CA PRO A 178 15.75 -12.59 -15.26
C PRO A 178 16.04 -14.09 -15.41
N GLY A 179 15.18 -14.92 -14.84
CA GLY A 179 15.25 -16.39 -14.98
C GLY A 179 16.16 -17.11 -13.99
N LEU A 180 16.95 -16.39 -13.20
CA LEU A 180 17.82 -16.97 -12.16
C LEU A 180 17.24 -16.87 -10.74
N GLY A 181 16.01 -16.37 -10.58
CA GLY A 181 15.39 -16.19 -9.27
C GLY A 181 16.21 -15.29 -8.36
N GLU A 182 16.34 -15.70 -7.08
CA GLU A 182 17.15 -14.96 -6.10
C GLU A 182 18.64 -14.91 -6.44
N ASP A 183 19.17 -15.88 -7.20
CA ASP A 183 20.56 -15.90 -7.66
C ASP A 183 20.81 -14.97 -8.85
N GLY A 184 19.80 -14.29 -9.37
CA GLY A 184 19.91 -13.34 -10.47
C GLY A 184 20.46 -11.97 -10.09
N TYR A 185 20.51 -11.65 -8.79
CA TYR A 185 21.00 -10.35 -8.34
C TYR A 185 22.53 -10.25 -8.37
N ARG A 186 23.04 -9.15 -8.92
CA ARG A 186 24.45 -8.86 -9.04
C ARG A 186 24.77 -7.46 -8.54
N GLU A 187 25.89 -7.33 -7.86
CA GLU A 187 26.39 -6.04 -7.41
C GLU A 187 26.69 -5.12 -8.62
N LEU A 188 26.31 -3.86 -8.51
CA LEU A 188 26.63 -2.85 -9.51
C LEU A 188 27.92 -2.13 -9.11
N HIS A 189 28.93 -2.21 -9.97
CA HIS A 189 30.24 -1.60 -9.77
C HIS A 189 30.39 -0.34 -10.60
N ASP A 190 29.87 0.80 -10.13
CA ASP A 190 29.88 2.08 -10.84
C ASP A 190 30.46 3.25 -10.04
N ASP A 191 31.34 2.96 -9.05
CA ASP A 191 31.93 3.96 -8.14
C ASP A 191 32.56 5.15 -8.84
N ALA A 192 33.28 4.92 -9.94
CA ALA A 192 33.91 6.00 -10.70
C ALA A 192 32.87 6.96 -11.28
N ARG A 193 31.76 6.41 -11.79
CA ARG A 193 30.64 7.18 -12.31
C ARG A 193 29.93 7.95 -11.21
N LEU A 194 29.58 7.30 -10.09
CA LEU A 194 28.95 7.97 -8.95
C LEU A 194 29.77 9.16 -8.46
N ARG A 195 31.09 9.03 -8.36
CA ARG A 195 31.97 10.13 -7.95
C ARG A 195 32.02 11.27 -8.99
N ALA A 196 31.91 10.95 -10.26
CA ALA A 196 31.86 11.94 -11.34
C ALA A 196 30.52 12.69 -11.36
N GLU A 197 29.39 11.96 -11.16
CA GLU A 197 28.05 12.53 -11.16
C GLU A 197 27.73 13.32 -9.89
N PHE A 198 28.31 12.91 -8.74
CA PHE A 198 28.09 13.54 -7.41
C PHE A 198 29.41 13.99 -6.78
N PRO A 199 30.10 14.98 -7.40
CA PRO A 199 31.33 15.52 -6.82
C PRO A 199 31.03 16.15 -5.45
N GLY A 200 31.86 15.79 -4.46
CA GLY A 200 31.72 16.31 -3.09
C GLY A 200 30.70 15.55 -2.22
N TYR A 201 30.11 14.48 -2.73
CA TYR A 201 29.34 13.57 -1.89
C TYR A 201 30.19 12.43 -1.35
N HIS A 202 29.97 12.11 -0.08
CA HIS A 202 30.46 10.88 0.54
C HIS A 202 29.52 9.73 0.16
N ILE A 203 30.06 8.54 -0.09
CA ILE A 203 29.33 7.38 -0.58
C ILE A 203 29.42 6.28 0.46
N ALA A 204 28.28 5.75 0.89
CA ALA A 204 28.18 4.52 1.67
C ALA A 204 27.35 3.49 0.89
N ARG A 205 27.79 2.23 0.92
CA ARG A 205 27.11 1.09 0.30
C ARG A 205 26.97 -0.04 1.27
N ARG A 206 25.86 -0.78 1.14
CA ARG A 206 25.63 -2.02 1.85
C ARG A 206 24.66 -2.89 1.06
N GLY A 207 25.15 -4.01 0.51
CA GLY A 207 24.34 -4.80 -0.41
C GLY A 207 23.84 -3.97 -1.60
N GLU A 208 22.53 -3.86 -1.70
CA GLU A 208 21.84 -3.06 -2.72
C GLU A 208 21.54 -1.61 -2.30
N LEU A 209 21.86 -1.26 -1.07
CA LEU A 209 21.57 0.06 -0.51
C LEU A 209 22.73 1.00 -0.76
N LEU A 210 22.39 2.20 -1.27
CA LEU A 210 23.34 3.26 -1.55
C LEU A 210 22.90 4.54 -0.83
N THR A 211 23.80 5.12 -0.03
CA THR A 211 23.63 6.46 0.56
C THR A 211 24.66 7.41 -0.01
N LEU A 212 24.22 8.54 -0.56
CA LEU A 212 25.06 9.64 -0.97
C LEU A 212 24.82 10.81 -0.02
N SER A 213 25.88 11.43 0.52
CA SER A 213 25.75 12.52 1.50
C SER A 213 26.76 13.63 1.23
N ARG A 214 26.31 14.89 1.27
CA ARG A 214 27.20 16.05 1.32
C ARG A 214 27.92 16.18 2.67
N PHE A 215 27.41 15.51 3.68
CA PHE A 215 28.00 15.53 5.02
C PHE A 215 28.94 14.35 5.20
N PRO A 216 30.05 14.52 5.96
CA PRO A 216 30.97 13.43 6.24
C PRO A 216 30.27 12.24 6.92
N ILE A 217 30.53 11.05 6.41
CA ILE A 217 30.12 9.79 7.04
C ILE A 217 31.13 9.48 8.14
N VAL A 218 30.67 9.39 9.38
CA VAL A 218 31.54 9.15 10.56
C VAL A 218 31.46 7.72 11.06
N ALA A 219 30.34 7.00 10.79
CA ALA A 219 30.19 5.58 11.10
C ALA A 219 29.16 4.92 10.18
N GLN A 220 29.27 3.61 10.04
CA GLN A 220 28.31 2.76 9.33
C GLN A 220 28.13 1.43 10.12
N PRO A 221 27.49 1.48 11.30
CA PRO A 221 27.29 0.30 12.12
C PRO A 221 26.34 -0.71 11.44
N PRO A 222 26.59 -2.01 11.55
CA PRO A 222 25.71 -3.03 10.98
C PRO A 222 24.39 -3.10 11.77
N VAL A 223 23.28 -3.30 11.04
CA VAL A 223 21.93 -3.42 11.60
C VAL A 223 21.38 -4.82 11.32
N GLY A 224 20.76 -5.44 12.32
CA GLY A 224 20.11 -6.74 12.16
C GLY A 224 21.04 -7.82 11.60
N PRO A 225 20.65 -8.50 10.49
CA PRO A 225 21.46 -9.54 9.84
C PRO A 225 22.80 -9.06 9.29
N GLY A 226 22.97 -7.75 9.10
CA GLY A 226 24.21 -7.18 8.58
C GLY A 226 25.44 -7.50 9.41
N ALA A 227 25.32 -7.64 10.72
CA ALA A 227 26.44 -8.01 11.59
C ALA A 227 26.94 -9.44 11.30
N GLU A 228 26.05 -10.39 10.98
CA GLU A 228 26.42 -11.75 10.57
C GLU A 228 27.12 -11.75 9.20
N ILE A 229 26.63 -10.92 8.29
CA ILE A 229 27.22 -10.76 6.95
C ILE A 229 28.63 -10.18 7.05
N ASP A 230 28.85 -9.14 7.87
CA ASP A 230 30.17 -8.53 8.09
C ASP A 230 31.17 -9.53 8.70
N ALA A 231 30.69 -10.44 9.56
CA ALA A 231 31.51 -11.49 10.12
C ALA A 231 31.91 -12.58 9.09
N ASN A 232 31.23 -12.63 7.93
CA ASN A 232 31.42 -13.62 6.88
C ASN A 232 31.63 -12.97 5.51
N PRO A 233 32.82 -12.38 5.24
CA PRO A 233 33.07 -11.61 4.01
C PRO A 233 32.99 -12.43 2.71
N GLY A 234 32.93 -13.76 2.80
CA GLY A 234 32.72 -14.65 1.64
C GLY A 234 31.24 -14.93 1.33
N THR A 235 30.31 -14.24 1.98
CA THR A 235 28.86 -14.39 1.73
C THR A 235 28.52 -14.00 0.28
N PRO A 236 27.87 -14.89 -0.51
CA PRO A 236 27.46 -14.57 -1.87
C PRO A 236 26.54 -13.32 -1.91
N PHE A 237 26.70 -12.51 -2.94
CA PHE A 237 25.92 -11.26 -3.07
C PHE A 237 24.41 -11.50 -3.08
N SER A 238 23.92 -12.58 -3.68
CA SER A 238 22.50 -12.94 -3.64
C SER A 238 21.97 -13.11 -2.22
N ARG A 239 22.79 -13.65 -1.30
CA ARG A 239 22.43 -13.74 0.11
C ARG A 239 22.54 -12.39 0.83
N VAL A 240 23.53 -11.57 0.50
CA VAL A 240 23.63 -10.20 1.00
C VAL A 240 22.41 -9.42 0.58
N PHE A 241 22.06 -9.45 -0.70
CA PHE A 241 20.84 -8.81 -1.25
C PHE A 241 19.58 -9.28 -0.50
N ALA A 242 19.44 -10.58 -0.24
CA ALA A 242 18.24 -11.13 0.39
C ALA A 242 18.09 -10.78 1.87
N ARG A 243 19.21 -10.45 2.58
CA ARG A 243 19.20 -10.38 4.04
C ARG A 243 19.68 -9.07 4.64
N ASP A 244 20.46 -8.28 3.91
CA ASP A 244 21.01 -7.01 4.40
C ASP A 244 20.17 -5.84 3.89
N LYS A 245 19.06 -5.60 4.55
CA LYS A 245 17.96 -4.75 4.11
C LYS A 245 17.86 -3.41 4.86
N VAL A 246 18.75 -3.17 5.81
CA VAL A 246 18.79 -1.93 6.59
C VAL A 246 20.23 -1.44 6.70
N MET A 247 20.51 -0.27 6.15
CA MET A 247 21.80 0.38 6.26
C MET A 247 21.69 1.63 7.12
N ARG A 248 22.39 1.66 8.24
CA ARG A 248 22.60 2.86 9.05
C ARG A 248 23.87 3.57 8.60
N THR A 249 23.76 4.88 8.44
CA THR A 249 24.89 5.78 8.13
C THR A 249 24.83 6.97 9.07
N ASP A 250 25.85 7.16 9.90
CA ASP A 250 25.94 8.27 10.82
C ASP A 250 26.68 9.44 10.15
N LEU A 251 26.00 10.57 10.01
CA LEU A 251 26.46 11.76 9.31
C LEU A 251 26.82 12.88 10.29
N ARG A 252 27.92 13.59 10.06
CA ARG A 252 28.27 14.79 10.83
C ARG A 252 27.63 16.02 10.19
N VAL A 253 26.57 16.52 10.81
CA VAL A 253 25.85 17.73 10.39
C VAL A 253 26.15 18.85 11.37
N GLY A 254 27.05 19.75 11.00
CA GLY A 254 27.60 20.74 11.93
C GLY A 254 28.38 20.10 13.08
N ASP A 255 27.97 20.37 14.31
CA ASP A 255 28.52 19.81 15.54
C ASP A 255 27.79 18.55 16.04
N ARG A 256 26.71 18.13 15.34
CA ARG A 256 25.86 16.98 15.69
C ARG A 256 26.12 15.78 14.80
N VAL A 257 25.77 14.62 15.31
CA VAL A 257 25.67 13.39 14.52
C VAL A 257 24.21 13.11 14.27
N LEU A 258 23.85 12.90 12.99
CA LEU A 258 22.55 12.47 12.53
C LEU A 258 22.66 11.03 12.02
N SER A 259 21.92 10.11 12.60
CA SER A 259 21.81 8.75 12.06
C SER A 259 20.77 8.69 10.96
N ILE A 260 21.14 8.16 9.81
CA ILE A 260 20.23 7.96 8.69
C ILE A 260 20.15 6.47 8.38
N TYR A 261 18.93 5.94 8.32
CA TYR A 261 18.65 4.56 7.95
C TYR A 261 18.04 4.53 6.55
N ASN A 262 18.76 3.88 5.64
CA ASN A 262 18.27 3.52 4.32
C ASN A 262 17.68 2.11 4.41
N VAL A 263 16.40 1.97 4.10
CA VAL A 263 15.63 0.75 4.37
C VAL A 263 15.04 0.19 3.08
N HIS A 264 15.20 -1.13 2.86
CA HIS A 264 14.47 -1.87 1.83
C HIS A 264 14.10 -3.26 2.37
N ILE A 265 13.03 -3.32 3.16
CA ILE A 265 12.58 -4.59 3.77
C ILE A 265 12.21 -5.60 2.68
N THR A 266 12.53 -6.85 2.90
CA THR A 266 12.21 -7.96 1.99
C THR A 266 10.75 -7.91 1.54
N VAL A 267 10.51 -7.95 0.22
CA VAL A 267 9.17 -8.00 -0.36
C VAL A 267 8.44 -9.27 0.12
N PRO A 268 7.23 -9.15 0.67
CA PRO A 268 6.52 -10.29 1.24
C PRO A 268 5.98 -11.25 0.18
N LEU A 269 5.69 -10.74 -1.01
CA LEU A 269 5.12 -11.48 -2.13
C LEU A 269 5.72 -10.98 -3.45
N ALA A 270 6.73 -11.69 -3.97
CA ALA A 270 7.30 -11.41 -5.28
C ALA A 270 6.52 -12.20 -6.35
N VAL A 271 5.65 -11.51 -7.07
CA VAL A 271 4.75 -12.12 -8.07
C VAL A 271 5.55 -12.67 -9.25
N ASP A 272 6.66 -12.05 -9.60
CA ASP A 272 7.52 -12.40 -10.72
C ASP A 272 8.15 -13.79 -10.58
N ASN A 273 8.26 -14.28 -9.35
CA ASN A 273 8.83 -15.59 -9.02
C ASN A 273 7.76 -16.67 -8.76
N LEU A 274 6.47 -16.29 -8.85
CA LEU A 274 5.35 -17.21 -8.60
C LEU A 274 4.98 -17.96 -9.88
N ASN A 275 5.66 -19.07 -10.15
CA ASN A 275 5.15 -20.02 -11.14
C ASN A 275 4.04 -20.86 -10.49
N LEU A 276 2.81 -20.36 -10.55
CA LEU A 276 1.61 -20.94 -9.93
C LEU A 276 1.30 -22.38 -10.37
N PHE A 277 1.96 -22.87 -11.44
CA PHE A 277 1.69 -24.17 -12.04
C PHE A 277 2.84 -25.18 -11.91
N SER A 278 3.94 -24.84 -11.21
CA SER A 278 5.18 -25.65 -11.19
C SER A 278 5.41 -26.48 -9.94
N GLY A 279 4.39 -26.79 -9.15
CA GLY A 279 4.57 -27.57 -7.90
C GLY A 279 5.39 -26.81 -6.84
N TYR A 280 5.37 -25.50 -6.87
CA TYR A 280 6.10 -24.62 -5.96
C TYR A 280 5.56 -24.76 -4.54
N ASP A 281 6.46 -24.93 -3.56
CA ASP A 281 6.11 -24.97 -2.15
C ASP A 281 5.86 -23.54 -1.62
N PHE A 282 4.63 -23.09 -1.76
CA PHE A 282 4.19 -21.74 -1.32
C PHE A 282 4.30 -21.57 0.20
N ASP A 283 4.06 -22.63 0.96
CA ASP A 283 4.11 -22.54 2.43
C ASP A 283 5.55 -22.23 2.90
N SER A 284 6.52 -22.99 2.43
CA SER A 284 7.92 -22.72 2.72
C SER A 284 8.39 -21.36 2.20
N TYR A 285 7.89 -20.92 1.03
CA TYR A 285 8.22 -19.59 0.50
C TYR A 285 7.71 -18.47 1.39
N PHE A 286 6.42 -18.47 1.72
CA PHE A 286 5.84 -17.44 2.58
C PHE A 286 6.41 -17.46 3.98
N ALA A 287 6.62 -18.66 4.56
CA ALA A 287 7.24 -18.80 5.88
C ALA A 287 8.65 -18.21 5.92
N ARG A 288 9.47 -18.47 4.87
CA ARG A 288 10.83 -17.93 4.76
C ARG A 288 10.82 -16.41 4.63
N LYS A 289 10.01 -15.84 3.70
CA LYS A 289 9.91 -14.38 3.51
C LYS A 289 9.41 -13.69 4.77
N PHE A 290 8.42 -14.26 5.42
CA PHE A 290 7.93 -13.77 6.71
C PHE A 290 9.01 -13.77 7.80
N ALA A 291 9.76 -14.86 7.94
CA ALA A 291 10.84 -14.96 8.93
C ALA A 291 11.93 -13.90 8.69
N TRP A 292 12.33 -13.67 7.42
CA TRP A 292 13.31 -12.66 7.06
C TRP A 292 12.82 -11.25 7.42
N ARG A 293 11.59 -10.89 7.02
CA ARG A 293 10.99 -9.61 7.37
C ARG A 293 10.94 -9.36 8.87
N GLN A 294 10.52 -10.37 9.64
CA GLN A 294 10.48 -10.27 11.10
C GLN A 294 11.87 -10.05 11.71
N GLU A 295 12.90 -10.64 11.14
CA GLU A 295 14.29 -10.45 11.60
C GLU A 295 14.81 -9.05 11.25
N GLU A 296 14.52 -8.55 10.05
CA GLU A 296 14.87 -7.21 9.57
C GLU A 296 14.21 -6.13 10.44
N PHE A 297 12.90 -6.21 10.67
CA PHE A 297 12.18 -5.28 11.55
C PHE A 297 12.71 -5.30 12.98
N ARG A 298 12.88 -6.50 13.58
CA ARG A 298 13.47 -6.60 14.92
C ARG A 298 14.91 -6.10 14.98
N GLY A 299 15.68 -6.26 13.90
CA GLY A 299 17.02 -5.71 13.77
C GLY A 299 17.00 -4.18 13.83
N LEU A 300 16.14 -3.56 13.04
CA LEU A 300 15.94 -2.12 13.03
C LEU A 300 15.46 -1.60 14.40
N GLU A 301 14.46 -2.23 14.99
CA GLU A 301 13.91 -1.85 16.30
C GLU A 301 14.97 -1.88 17.39
N ARG A 302 15.77 -2.97 17.48
CA ARG A 302 16.86 -3.09 18.47
C ARG A 302 17.95 -2.06 18.28
N ASP A 303 18.25 -1.68 17.03
CA ASP A 303 19.26 -0.65 16.76
C ASP A 303 18.71 0.75 17.12
N LEU A 304 17.46 1.05 16.82
CA LEU A 304 16.78 2.28 17.23
C LEU A 304 16.77 2.44 18.76
N ASP A 305 16.50 1.36 19.52
CA ASP A 305 16.50 1.40 20.99
C ASP A 305 17.88 1.72 21.59
N ARG A 306 18.96 1.48 20.83
CA ARG A 306 20.35 1.70 21.28
C ARG A 306 20.99 2.95 20.70
N ASN A 307 20.40 3.51 19.66
CA ASN A 307 20.95 4.66 18.94
C ASN A 307 20.73 5.95 19.73
N PRO A 308 21.80 6.65 20.20
CA PRO A 308 21.66 7.89 20.98
C PRO A 308 21.44 9.14 20.12
N HIS A 309 21.52 9.02 18.79
CA HIS A 309 21.51 10.17 17.89
C HIS A 309 20.11 10.51 17.39
N PRO A 310 19.81 11.78 17.09
CA PRO A 310 18.70 12.15 16.22
C PRO A 310 18.72 11.29 14.96
N THR A 311 17.54 10.83 14.53
CA THR A 311 17.47 9.80 13.50
C THR A 311 16.43 10.12 12.43
N VAL A 312 16.78 9.84 11.19
CA VAL A 312 15.87 9.76 10.05
C VAL A 312 15.90 8.33 9.49
N ILE A 313 14.74 7.77 9.25
CA ILE A 313 14.58 6.45 8.66
C ILE A 313 13.75 6.64 7.40
N ALA A 314 14.24 6.26 6.22
CA ALA A 314 13.44 6.33 5.01
C ALA A 314 13.80 5.20 4.03
N GLY A 315 12.82 4.80 3.23
CA GLY A 315 13.00 3.75 2.23
C GLY A 315 11.72 3.02 1.90
N ASP A 316 11.89 1.89 1.21
CA ASP A 316 10.84 0.96 0.87
C ASP A 316 10.71 -0.11 1.96
N PHE A 317 9.66 -0.04 2.74
CA PHE A 317 9.39 -1.01 3.79
C PHE A 317 8.62 -2.24 3.30
N ASN A 318 8.17 -2.22 2.03
CA ASN A 318 7.34 -3.28 1.50
C ASN A 318 6.19 -3.68 2.45
N ALA A 319 5.67 -2.69 3.16
CA ALA A 319 4.60 -2.83 4.15
C ALA A 319 3.63 -1.66 4.06
N THR A 320 2.35 -1.93 4.21
CA THR A 320 1.29 -0.93 4.21
C THR A 320 0.89 -0.52 5.62
N ASP A 321 0.13 0.57 5.76
CA ASP A 321 -0.47 1.00 7.02
C ASP A 321 -1.21 -0.11 7.76
N ALA A 322 -1.78 -0.98 6.98
CA ALA A 322 -2.64 -2.04 7.44
C ALA A 322 -1.87 -3.29 7.91
N MET A 323 -0.57 -3.38 7.60
CA MET A 323 0.32 -4.46 8.05
C MET A 323 0.87 -4.19 9.45
N ARG A 324 0.82 -5.20 10.28
CA ARG A 324 1.26 -5.08 11.69
C ARG A 324 2.75 -5.32 11.89
N ASP A 325 3.48 -5.75 10.87
CA ASP A 325 4.95 -5.92 10.91
C ASP A 325 5.67 -4.63 11.33
N MET A 326 5.09 -3.45 11.01
CA MET A 326 5.67 -2.15 11.28
C MET A 326 5.29 -1.55 12.64
N GLU A 327 4.46 -2.21 13.44
CA GLU A 327 4.00 -1.67 14.73
C GLU A 327 5.19 -1.27 15.61
N GLY A 328 6.21 -2.13 15.69
CA GLY A 328 7.38 -1.85 16.51
C GLY A 328 8.19 -0.62 16.07
N VAL A 329 8.24 -0.32 14.78
CA VAL A 329 8.88 0.92 14.27
C VAL A 329 7.99 2.12 14.56
N LYS A 330 6.68 2.03 14.33
CA LYS A 330 5.71 3.11 14.60
C LYS A 330 5.62 3.48 16.09
N ASP A 331 5.88 2.54 16.99
CA ASP A 331 5.92 2.79 18.43
C ASP A 331 7.16 3.59 18.88
N ARG A 332 8.23 3.58 18.06
CA ARG A 332 9.54 4.20 18.37
C ARG A 332 9.81 5.49 17.62
N ALA A 333 9.11 5.72 16.51
CA ALA A 333 9.42 6.78 15.56
C ALA A 333 8.16 7.52 15.10
N ASP A 334 8.32 8.82 14.90
CA ASP A 334 7.27 9.70 14.39
C ASP A 334 7.20 9.60 12.86
N ASP A 335 6.02 9.28 12.31
CA ASP A 335 5.78 9.23 10.87
C ASP A 335 5.85 10.65 10.26
N ALA A 336 6.74 10.83 9.28
CA ALA A 336 6.89 12.07 8.53
C ALA A 336 5.63 12.48 7.75
N LEU A 337 4.67 11.54 7.59
CA LEU A 337 3.36 11.81 6.99
C LEU A 337 2.64 13.00 7.64
N ARG A 338 2.97 13.31 8.90
CA ARG A 338 2.45 14.50 9.58
C ARG A 338 2.81 15.82 8.88
N ALA A 339 3.80 15.82 7.97
CA ALA A 339 4.21 16.95 7.16
C ALA A 339 3.89 16.80 5.67
N ASN A 340 3.02 15.86 5.30
CA ASN A 340 2.56 15.63 3.94
C ASN A 340 1.12 16.15 3.76
N ASP A 341 0.86 16.78 2.60
CA ASP A 341 -0.43 17.42 2.31
C ASP A 341 -1.34 16.57 1.41
N ASP A 342 -0.87 15.42 0.94
CA ASP A 342 -1.70 14.50 0.16
C ASP A 342 -2.69 13.78 1.06
N LEU A 343 -3.97 13.82 0.71
CA LEU A 343 -5.02 13.03 1.39
C LEU A 343 -4.80 11.52 1.21
N PHE A 344 -4.26 11.13 0.05
CA PHE A 344 -3.94 9.74 -0.30
C PHE A 344 -2.45 9.61 -0.62
N PRO A 345 -1.57 9.53 0.40
CA PRO A 345 -0.13 9.49 0.23
C PRO A 345 0.35 8.11 -0.22
N LEU A 346 -0.10 7.70 -1.39
CA LEU A 346 0.21 6.40 -1.98
C LEU A 346 1.53 6.51 -2.74
N SER A 347 2.42 5.54 -2.56
CA SER A 347 3.79 5.62 -3.08
C SER A 347 4.12 4.59 -4.14
N TRP A 348 3.38 3.48 -4.23
CA TRP A 348 3.67 2.37 -5.15
C TRP A 348 2.44 1.98 -5.98
N LYS A 349 2.67 1.72 -7.25
CA LYS A 349 1.70 1.18 -8.21
C LYS A 349 2.14 -0.20 -8.65
N PHE A 350 1.20 -1.08 -8.89
CA PHE A 350 1.50 -2.37 -9.48
C PHE A 350 1.94 -2.18 -10.95
N GLY A 351 3.17 -2.58 -11.27
CA GLY A 351 3.69 -2.61 -12.64
C GLY A 351 3.32 -3.91 -13.36
N ALA A 352 3.30 -3.88 -14.67
CA ALA A 352 3.25 -5.10 -15.44
C ALA A 352 4.61 -5.80 -15.39
N PRO A 353 4.66 -7.13 -15.23
CA PRO A 353 5.90 -7.88 -15.40
C PRO A 353 6.53 -7.56 -16.75
N ALA A 354 7.85 -7.41 -16.80
CA ALA A 354 8.57 -7.12 -18.03
C ALA A 354 8.22 -8.16 -19.13
N GLY A 355 7.73 -7.66 -20.28
CA GLY A 355 7.31 -8.52 -21.41
C GLY A 355 5.80 -8.69 -21.60
N PHE A 356 4.95 -8.08 -20.77
CA PHE A 356 3.50 -8.04 -21.01
C PHE A 356 3.12 -6.81 -21.84
N GLU A 357 2.41 -7.00 -22.96
CA GLU A 357 1.93 -5.91 -23.85
C GLU A 357 0.91 -4.95 -23.16
N TRP A 358 0.48 -5.25 -21.95
CA TRP A 358 -0.44 -4.44 -21.13
C TRP A 358 0.26 -3.28 -20.40
N ASP A 359 1.55 -3.10 -20.64
CA ASP A 359 2.40 -2.09 -20.03
C ASP A 359 1.80 -0.67 -20.11
N SER A 360 1.13 -0.34 -21.21
CA SER A 360 0.49 0.98 -21.38
C SER A 360 -0.69 1.24 -20.45
N VAL A 361 -1.43 0.22 -20.04
CA VAL A 361 -2.58 0.34 -19.12
C VAL A 361 -2.10 0.41 -17.67
N PHE A 362 -1.16 -0.48 -17.30
CA PHE A 362 -0.61 -0.52 -15.94
C PHE A 362 0.33 0.66 -15.65
N ASN A 363 1.09 1.16 -16.63
CA ASN A 363 1.91 2.37 -16.48
C ASN A 363 1.07 3.63 -16.21
N ARG A 364 -0.22 3.64 -16.56
CA ARG A 364 -1.19 4.67 -16.21
C ARG A 364 -1.94 4.38 -14.91
N ALA A 365 -1.69 3.23 -14.28
CA ALA A 365 -2.34 2.91 -13.02
C ALA A 365 -1.96 3.92 -11.94
N LEU A 366 -2.95 4.30 -11.16
CA LEU A 366 -2.72 5.12 -9.98
C LEU A 366 -2.01 4.28 -8.91
N PRO A 367 -1.15 4.86 -8.08
CA PRO A 367 -0.65 4.20 -6.88
C PRO A 367 -1.82 3.71 -6.03
N LEU A 368 -1.70 2.51 -5.48
CA LEU A 368 -2.74 1.90 -4.65
C LEU A 368 -2.27 1.58 -3.23
N TRP A 369 -0.94 1.56 -3.01
CA TRP A 369 -0.34 1.25 -1.73
C TRP A 369 0.65 2.33 -1.32
N ARG A 370 0.74 2.57 -0.02
CA ARG A 370 1.88 3.26 0.59
C ARG A 370 2.80 2.19 1.14
N VAL A 371 3.96 2.00 0.52
CA VAL A 371 5.00 1.05 0.95
C VAL A 371 6.31 1.76 1.26
N ASP A 372 6.47 2.98 0.78
CA ASP A 372 7.60 3.86 1.06
C ASP A 372 7.27 4.75 2.25
N TRP A 373 8.14 4.74 3.25
CA TRP A 373 7.93 5.40 4.52
C TRP A 373 9.12 6.27 4.91
N ALA A 374 8.81 7.32 5.65
CA ALA A 374 9.82 8.11 6.33
C ALA A 374 9.39 8.33 7.78
N PHE A 375 10.35 8.14 8.70
CA PHE A 375 10.16 8.33 10.14
C PHE A 375 11.30 9.15 10.71
N THR A 376 11.06 9.74 11.90
CA THR A 376 12.09 10.46 12.67
C THR A 376 12.07 10.02 14.13
N VAL A 377 13.25 10.04 14.78
CA VAL A 377 13.40 9.80 16.22
C VAL A 377 14.21 10.91 16.84
N GLY A 378 13.80 11.36 18.02
CA GLY A 378 14.46 12.44 18.74
C GLY A 378 14.15 13.83 18.19
N PRO A 379 15.04 14.84 18.42
CA PRO A 379 14.78 16.23 18.07
C PRO A 379 15.00 16.51 16.57
N VAL A 380 14.22 15.83 15.71
CA VAL A 380 14.19 16.06 14.26
C VAL A 380 12.83 16.62 13.90
N GLN A 381 12.80 17.83 13.35
CA GLN A 381 11.57 18.44 12.87
C GLN A 381 11.44 18.30 11.35
N VAL A 382 10.42 17.58 10.90
CA VAL A 382 10.06 17.52 9.46
C VAL A 382 9.17 18.71 9.13
N HIS A 383 9.62 19.54 8.19
CA HIS A 383 8.89 20.73 7.72
C HIS A 383 7.99 20.41 6.54
N ARG A 384 8.46 19.48 5.67
CA ARG A 384 7.75 19.05 4.47
C ARG A 384 8.13 17.62 4.11
N TYR A 385 7.16 16.85 3.68
CA TYR A 385 7.31 15.51 3.14
C TYR A 385 6.41 15.32 1.94
N ASP A 386 6.98 15.08 0.76
CA ASP A 386 6.21 14.87 -0.48
C ASP A 386 6.52 13.51 -1.09
N LEU A 387 5.54 12.92 -1.76
CA LEU A 387 5.68 11.73 -2.60
C LEU A 387 5.57 12.14 -4.07
N ARG A 388 6.71 12.24 -4.77
CA ARG A 388 6.78 12.77 -6.13
C ARG A 388 6.86 11.68 -7.18
N PRO A 389 6.20 11.81 -8.34
CA PRO A 389 6.37 10.90 -9.45
C PRO A 389 7.80 10.96 -9.99
N THR A 390 8.29 9.82 -10.52
CA THR A 390 9.65 9.64 -11.05
C THR A 390 9.73 9.69 -12.57
N ASP A 391 8.68 10.21 -13.23
CA ASP A 391 8.57 10.29 -14.70
C ASP A 391 8.75 8.92 -15.40
N GLY A 392 8.27 7.86 -14.76
CA GLY A 392 8.37 6.49 -15.27
C GLY A 392 9.76 5.85 -15.11
N LEU A 393 10.60 6.35 -14.22
CA LEU A 393 11.83 5.68 -13.82
C LEU A 393 11.55 4.46 -12.95
N SER A 394 10.62 4.59 -12.01
CA SER A 394 10.28 3.58 -11.02
C SER A 394 8.77 3.50 -10.83
N GLU A 395 8.28 2.35 -10.40
CA GLU A 395 6.91 2.15 -9.91
C GLU A 395 6.69 2.86 -8.58
N HIS A 396 7.77 3.13 -7.86
CA HIS A 396 7.76 3.89 -6.62
C HIS A 396 7.80 5.39 -6.88
N ARG A 397 7.18 6.15 -5.97
CA ARG A 397 7.34 7.60 -5.90
C ARG A 397 8.59 7.94 -5.10
N LEU A 398 9.26 8.99 -5.51
CA LEU A 398 10.37 9.57 -4.79
C LEU A 398 9.84 10.21 -3.50
N GLN A 399 10.44 9.89 -2.37
CA GLN A 399 10.23 10.54 -1.09
C GLN A 399 11.12 11.79 -1.00
N ASP A 400 10.54 12.94 -0.74
CA ASP A 400 11.20 14.24 -0.69
C ASP A 400 10.95 14.87 0.68
N LEU A 401 11.99 14.92 1.53
CA LEU A 401 11.90 15.36 2.92
C LEU A 401 12.74 16.62 3.16
N TRP A 402 12.17 17.58 3.88
CA TRP A 402 12.85 18.75 4.38
C TRP A 402 12.75 18.80 5.89
N LEU A 403 13.89 18.85 6.57
CA LEU A 403 13.93 18.71 8.02
C LEU A 403 15.01 19.60 8.66
N SER A 404 14.94 19.79 9.97
CA SER A 404 15.98 20.41 10.79
C SER A 404 16.24 19.60 12.07
N LEU A 405 17.46 19.78 12.64
CA LEU A 405 17.94 19.12 13.86
C LEU A 405 17.83 20.06 15.07
#